data_366f1761887a649d6991aa805b774114
#
_entry.id   366f1761887a649d6991aa805b774114
#
_cell.length_a   1.000
_cell.length_b   1.000
_cell.length_c   1.000
_cell.angle_alpha   90.00
_cell.angle_beta   90.00
_cell.angle_gamma   90.00
#
_symmetry.space_group_name_H-M   'P 1'
#
loop_
_entity.id
_entity.type
_entity.pdbx_description
1 polymer ?
#
loop_
_entity_poly.entity_id
_entity_poly.type
_entity_poly.pdbx_seq_one_letter_code
_entity_poly.pdbx_strand_id
1 'polypeptide(L)'
;MFDTLQDRLQATFRNLRGKGRLTDADIDATAREIRLALLEADVNLGVVKDFVAAVKERAKGEELSQALNPTQQIIKIVNEELVEILGGQARQLRFAKNPPTVIMLAGLQGSGKTTLAGKLGLWLREQGHTPMLVAADLQRPNAVNQLQVVGGRAGVPVFAPEPGNGVGDPVQVARASIEEAKRKYYDTVIVDTA
;
A
#
# COMPACT_ATOMS: atom_id res chain seq x y z
N MET A 1 0.68 13.82 2.93
CA MET A 1 2.00 13.41 2.37
C MET A 1 1.91 13.21 0.86
N PHE A 2 1.05 12.30 0.36
CA PHE A 2 0.93 12.07 -1.08
C PHE A 2 0.31 13.25 -1.83
N ASP A 3 -0.61 14.01 -1.23
CA ASP A 3 -1.22 15.19 -1.86
C ASP A 3 -0.15 16.24 -2.21
N THR A 4 0.80 16.49 -1.30
CA THR A 4 1.90 17.43 -1.54
C THR A 4 2.81 16.97 -2.68
N LEU A 5 3.16 15.68 -2.75
CA LEU A 5 3.95 15.11 -3.84
C LEU A 5 3.21 15.22 -5.17
N GLN A 6 1.91 14.87 -5.18
CA GLN A 6 1.07 14.96 -6.35
C GLN A 6 0.99 16.40 -6.87
N ASP A 7 0.75 17.37 -5.99
CA ASP A 7 0.66 18.79 -6.34
C ASP A 7 1.97 19.32 -6.93
N ARG A 8 3.11 18.92 -6.33
CA ARG A 8 4.45 19.27 -6.82
C ARG A 8 4.72 18.70 -8.22
N LEU A 9 4.44 17.42 -8.42
CA LEU A 9 4.60 16.79 -9.74
C LEU A 9 3.68 17.43 -10.79
N GLN A 10 2.42 17.70 -10.42
CA GLN A 10 1.49 18.40 -11.33
C GLN A 10 1.94 19.82 -11.66
N ALA A 11 2.50 20.56 -10.72
CA ALA A 11 3.06 21.89 -10.96
C ALA A 11 4.25 21.82 -11.93
N THR A 12 5.16 20.88 -11.71
CA THR A 12 6.30 20.63 -12.59
C THR A 12 5.86 20.32 -14.02
N PHE A 13 4.85 19.47 -14.21
CA PHE A 13 4.32 19.14 -15.53
C PHE A 13 3.56 20.28 -16.19
N ARG A 14 2.90 21.15 -15.41
CA ARG A 14 2.25 22.36 -15.93
C ARG A 14 3.26 23.31 -16.57
N ASN A 15 4.45 23.43 -16.01
CA ASN A 15 5.51 24.30 -16.55
C ASN A 15 6.06 23.81 -17.90
N LEU A 16 5.80 22.56 -18.29
CA LEU A 16 6.15 22.01 -19.60
C LEU A 16 5.06 22.22 -20.66
N ARG A 17 3.83 22.55 -20.23
CA ARG A 17 2.71 22.74 -21.17
C ARG A 17 2.97 23.93 -22.09
N GLY A 18 2.69 23.73 -23.36
CA GLY A 18 2.85 24.77 -24.40
C GLY A 18 4.24 24.82 -25.03
N LYS A 19 5.21 24.01 -24.55
CA LYS A 19 6.50 23.86 -25.22
C LYS A 19 6.35 22.88 -26.37
N GLY A 20 6.51 23.36 -27.59
CA GLY A 20 6.40 22.52 -28.79
C GLY A 20 7.55 21.50 -28.94
N ARG A 21 8.71 21.79 -28.33
CA ARG A 21 9.87 20.89 -28.24
C ARG A 21 10.56 21.10 -26.90
N LEU A 22 10.97 20.02 -26.27
CA LEU A 22 11.76 20.07 -25.04
C LEU A 22 13.25 20.07 -25.38
N THR A 23 14.00 20.96 -24.72
CA THR A 23 15.46 20.98 -24.76
C THR A 23 16.04 20.14 -23.63
N ASP A 24 17.30 19.76 -23.73
CA ASP A 24 18.03 19.09 -22.64
C ASP A 24 17.99 19.90 -21.33
N ALA A 25 18.04 21.23 -21.45
CA ALA A 25 17.91 22.12 -20.30
C ALA A 25 16.51 22.02 -19.63
N ASP A 26 15.45 21.85 -20.41
CA ASP A 26 14.10 21.66 -19.89
C ASP A 26 13.97 20.31 -19.17
N ILE A 27 14.54 19.26 -19.74
CA ILE A 27 14.57 17.93 -19.14
C ILE A 27 15.34 17.97 -17.81
N ASP A 28 16.50 18.60 -17.81
CA ASP A 28 17.34 18.73 -16.60
C ASP A 28 16.70 19.59 -15.51
N ALA A 29 15.96 20.63 -15.88
CA ALA A 29 15.18 21.44 -14.94
C ALA A 29 14.03 20.64 -14.34
N THR A 30 13.27 19.94 -15.18
CA THR A 30 12.16 19.07 -14.76
C THR A 30 12.64 17.96 -13.82
N ALA A 31 13.75 17.32 -14.16
CA ALA A 31 14.35 16.27 -13.34
C ALA A 31 14.81 16.78 -11.96
N ARG A 32 15.29 18.03 -11.85
CA ARG A 32 15.61 18.68 -10.57
C ARG A 32 14.37 18.90 -9.71
N GLU A 33 13.28 19.40 -10.30
CA GLU A 33 12.03 19.61 -9.58
C GLU A 33 11.43 18.28 -9.07
N ILE A 34 11.43 17.24 -9.91
CA ILE A 34 11.00 15.90 -9.52
C ILE A 34 11.85 15.35 -8.38
N ARG A 35 13.18 15.52 -8.45
CA ARG A 35 14.09 15.12 -7.37
C ARG A 35 13.73 15.79 -6.06
N LEU A 36 13.49 17.10 -6.06
CA LEU A 36 13.14 17.85 -4.86
C LEU A 36 11.80 17.36 -4.29
N ALA A 37 10.79 17.16 -5.14
CA ALA A 37 9.48 16.66 -4.72
C ALA A 37 9.57 15.28 -4.04
N LEU A 38 10.37 14.37 -4.58
CA LEU A 38 10.58 13.03 -4.01
C LEU A 38 11.34 13.08 -2.67
N LEU A 39 12.37 13.93 -2.56
CA LEU A 39 13.12 14.11 -1.30
C LEU A 39 12.25 14.73 -0.20
N GLU A 40 11.40 15.70 -0.53
CA GLU A 40 10.43 16.28 0.40
C GLU A 40 9.36 15.27 0.85
N ALA A 41 9.10 14.24 0.05
CA ALA A 41 8.24 13.11 0.39
C ALA A 41 8.97 11.98 1.13
N ASP A 42 10.17 12.25 1.67
CA ASP A 42 11.01 11.31 2.43
C ASP A 42 11.43 10.05 1.64
N VAL A 43 11.49 10.12 0.31
CA VAL A 43 12.00 9.01 -0.51
C VAL A 43 13.52 8.88 -0.33
N ASN A 44 14.01 7.66 -0.19
CA ASN A 44 15.42 7.38 -0.02
C ASN A 44 16.29 8.01 -1.13
N LEU A 45 17.38 8.66 -0.76
CA LEU A 45 18.26 9.39 -1.69
C LEU A 45 18.84 8.52 -2.81
N GLY A 46 19.16 7.26 -2.53
CA GLY A 46 19.65 6.31 -3.53
C GLY A 46 18.58 6.05 -4.60
N VAL A 47 17.37 5.72 -4.16
CA VAL A 47 16.21 5.51 -5.04
C VAL A 47 15.92 6.75 -5.89
N VAL A 48 15.96 7.95 -5.29
CA VAL A 48 15.73 9.21 -6.02
C VAL A 48 16.79 9.45 -7.08
N LYS A 49 18.06 9.14 -6.80
CA LYS A 49 19.16 9.29 -7.77
C LYS A 49 18.97 8.37 -8.98
N ASP A 50 18.67 7.09 -8.73
CA ASP A 50 18.49 6.09 -9.78
C ASP A 50 17.27 6.43 -10.65
N PHE A 51 16.16 6.81 -10.02
CA PHE A 51 14.95 7.27 -10.70
C PHE A 51 15.20 8.47 -11.62
N VAL A 52 15.84 9.52 -11.10
CA VAL A 52 16.12 10.73 -11.87
C VAL A 52 17.07 10.44 -13.03
N ALA A 53 18.05 9.54 -12.83
CA ALA A 53 18.94 9.11 -13.90
C ALA A 53 18.18 8.39 -15.01
N ALA A 54 17.33 7.41 -14.66
CA ALA A 54 16.50 6.68 -15.63
C ALA A 54 15.54 7.59 -16.40
N VAL A 55 14.86 8.51 -15.71
CA VAL A 55 13.98 9.49 -16.39
C VAL A 55 14.75 10.35 -17.38
N LYS A 56 15.94 10.84 -17.01
CA LYS A 56 16.78 11.65 -17.91
C LYS A 56 17.26 10.88 -19.13
N GLU A 57 17.74 9.65 -18.92
CA GLU A 57 18.22 8.78 -20.00
C GLU A 57 17.13 8.52 -21.01
N ARG A 58 15.96 8.10 -20.53
CA ARG A 58 14.80 7.83 -21.40
C ARG A 58 14.30 9.09 -22.10
N ALA A 59 14.20 10.23 -21.40
CA ALA A 59 13.75 11.48 -21.97
C ALA A 59 14.67 12.03 -23.06
N LYS A 60 15.98 11.71 -22.99
CA LYS A 60 16.97 12.12 -24.01
C LYS A 60 17.10 11.10 -25.15
N GLY A 61 16.88 9.82 -24.86
CA GLY A 61 17.08 8.71 -25.80
C GLY A 61 15.88 8.32 -26.65
N GLU A 62 14.68 8.61 -26.18
CA GLU A 62 13.48 8.28 -26.95
C GLU A 62 13.35 9.24 -28.16
N GLU A 63 13.36 8.67 -29.36
CA GLU A 63 12.78 9.33 -30.54
C GLU A 63 11.33 9.67 -30.19
N LEU A 64 11.06 10.96 -30.03
CA LEU A 64 9.78 11.48 -29.59
C LEU A 64 8.68 10.87 -30.47
N SER A 65 7.84 10.02 -29.90
CA SER A 65 6.70 9.43 -30.59
C SER A 65 5.87 10.55 -31.20
N GLN A 66 5.70 10.53 -32.50
CA GLN A 66 4.94 11.56 -33.23
C GLN A 66 3.48 11.68 -32.79
N ALA A 67 2.98 10.69 -32.04
CA ALA A 67 1.62 10.62 -31.53
C ALA A 67 1.39 11.36 -30.18
N LEU A 68 2.45 11.68 -29.45
CA LEU A 68 2.36 12.35 -28.14
C LEU A 68 3.11 13.67 -28.17
N ASN A 69 2.57 14.69 -27.50
CA ASN A 69 3.33 15.91 -27.29
C ASN A 69 4.47 15.68 -26.25
N PRO A 70 5.54 16.48 -26.27
CA PRO A 70 6.70 16.27 -25.41
C PRO A 70 6.37 16.20 -23.91
N THR A 71 5.42 17.00 -23.46
CA THR A 71 4.96 16.98 -22.05
C THR A 71 4.31 15.64 -21.69
N GLN A 72 3.46 15.10 -22.56
CA GLN A 72 2.82 13.79 -22.32
C GLN A 72 3.82 12.65 -22.29
N GLN A 73 4.90 12.75 -23.07
CA GLN A 73 5.98 11.76 -23.05
C GLN A 73 6.75 11.76 -21.74
N ILE A 74 7.12 12.94 -21.23
CA ILE A 74 7.76 13.03 -19.91
C ILE A 74 6.84 12.46 -18.82
N ILE A 75 5.55 12.79 -18.83
CA ILE A 75 4.59 12.25 -17.87
C ILE A 75 4.53 10.72 -17.98
N LYS A 76 4.51 10.18 -19.19
CA LYS A 76 4.51 8.73 -19.43
C LYS A 76 5.77 8.07 -18.86
N ILE A 77 6.96 8.61 -19.21
CA ILE A 77 8.25 8.11 -18.71
C ILE A 77 8.28 8.11 -17.16
N VAL A 78 7.90 9.24 -16.54
CA VAL A 78 7.87 9.37 -15.08
C VAL A 78 6.91 8.34 -14.46
N ASN A 79 5.73 8.13 -15.06
CA ASN A 79 4.77 7.15 -14.56
C ASN A 79 5.31 5.72 -14.66
N GLU A 80 5.94 5.36 -15.79
CA GLU A 80 6.51 4.03 -16.01
C GLU A 80 7.67 3.76 -15.04
N GLU A 81 8.55 4.74 -14.82
CA GLU A 81 9.63 4.63 -13.85
C GLU A 81 9.12 4.52 -12.39
N LEU A 82 8.05 5.23 -12.03
CA LEU A 82 7.40 5.08 -10.74
C LEU A 82 6.81 3.68 -10.57
N VAL A 83 6.16 3.14 -11.59
CA VAL A 83 5.63 1.76 -11.58
C VAL A 83 6.76 0.75 -11.41
N GLU A 84 7.90 0.94 -12.10
CA GLU A 84 9.07 0.05 -12.00
C GLU A 84 9.66 0.04 -10.59
N ILE A 85 9.85 1.21 -9.98
CA ILE A 85 10.31 1.32 -8.57
C ILE A 85 9.38 0.64 -7.58
N LEU A 86 8.07 0.71 -7.83
CA LEU A 86 7.06 0.03 -6.99
C LEU A 86 6.99 -1.48 -7.24
N GLY A 87 7.80 -2.02 -8.16
CA GLY A 87 7.94 -3.44 -8.44
C GLY A 87 7.26 -3.92 -9.72
N GLY A 88 6.83 -3.01 -10.60
CA GLY A 88 6.33 -3.28 -11.96
C GLY A 88 4.94 -3.90 -12.02
N GLN A 89 4.70 -4.95 -11.25
CA GLN A 89 3.45 -5.70 -11.26
C GLN A 89 2.83 -5.77 -9.86
N ALA A 90 1.50 -5.70 -9.79
CA ALA A 90 0.76 -5.93 -8.56
C ALA A 90 0.97 -7.38 -8.09
N ARG A 91 1.52 -7.55 -6.89
CA ARG A 91 1.67 -8.86 -6.28
C ARG A 91 0.35 -9.28 -5.64
N GLN A 92 -0.12 -10.45 -6.01
CA GLN A 92 -1.29 -11.07 -5.38
C GLN A 92 -0.90 -11.66 -4.02
N LEU A 93 -1.89 -11.81 -3.14
CA LEU A 93 -1.72 -12.55 -1.89
C LEU A 93 -1.36 -14.01 -2.21
N ARG A 94 -0.41 -14.53 -1.44
CA ARG A 94 -0.01 -15.94 -1.55
C ARG A 94 -0.62 -16.70 -0.39
N PHE A 95 -1.41 -17.72 -0.72
CA PHE A 95 -2.04 -18.56 0.28
C PHE A 95 -1.17 -19.77 0.62
N ALA A 96 -1.23 -20.17 1.88
CA ALA A 96 -0.51 -21.33 2.37
C ALA A 96 -1.06 -22.61 1.73
N LYS A 97 -0.17 -23.56 1.40
CA LYS A 97 -0.59 -24.90 0.91
C LYS A 97 -1.39 -25.66 1.97
N ASN A 98 -1.05 -25.45 3.24
CA ASN A 98 -1.74 -26.03 4.39
C ASN A 98 -2.42 -24.89 5.16
N PRO A 99 -3.73 -24.74 5.08
CA PRO A 99 -4.47 -23.68 5.81
C PRO A 99 -4.31 -23.78 7.34
N PRO A 100 -4.47 -22.67 8.05
CA PRO A 100 -4.81 -21.34 7.53
C PRO A 100 -3.62 -20.53 7.04
N THR A 101 -3.85 -19.64 6.07
CA THR A 101 -2.95 -18.53 5.77
C THR A 101 -3.07 -17.49 6.86
N VAL A 102 -1.95 -17.07 7.46
CA VAL A 102 -1.94 -16.02 8.49
C VAL A 102 -1.47 -14.71 7.89
N ILE A 103 -2.30 -13.68 7.99
CA ILE A 103 -2.01 -12.30 7.57
C ILE A 103 -1.99 -11.44 8.83
N MET A 104 -0.82 -10.93 9.20
CA MET A 104 -0.67 -10.02 10.33
C MET A 104 -0.61 -8.58 9.82
N LEU A 105 -1.49 -7.71 10.34
CA LEU A 105 -1.50 -6.30 10.01
C LEU A 105 -0.58 -5.54 10.97
N ALA A 106 0.45 -4.92 10.43
CA ALA A 106 1.41 -4.13 11.19
C ALA A 106 1.43 -2.67 10.70
N GLY A 107 1.64 -1.74 11.62
CA GLY A 107 1.70 -0.31 11.32
C GLY A 107 1.47 0.56 12.56
N LEU A 108 1.68 1.85 12.42
CA LEU A 108 1.49 2.81 13.49
C LEU A 108 0.02 2.92 13.91
N GLN A 109 -0.21 3.42 15.12
CA GLN A 109 -1.56 3.73 15.59
C GLN A 109 -2.25 4.72 14.63
N GLY A 110 -3.52 4.49 14.33
CA GLY A 110 -4.27 5.33 13.38
C GLY A 110 -3.99 5.05 11.90
N SER A 111 -3.11 4.10 11.54
CA SER A 111 -2.83 3.73 10.14
C SER A 111 -3.96 2.98 9.43
N GLY A 112 -5.04 2.66 10.13
CA GLY A 112 -6.22 2.02 9.55
C GLY A 112 -6.22 0.50 9.55
N LYS A 113 -5.36 -0.18 10.35
CA LYS A 113 -5.26 -1.64 10.43
C LYS A 113 -6.62 -2.32 10.64
N THR A 114 -7.38 -1.91 11.66
CA THR A 114 -8.70 -2.48 11.96
C THR A 114 -9.69 -2.30 10.80
N THR A 115 -9.67 -1.12 10.15
CA THR A 115 -10.51 -0.88 8.96
C THR A 115 -10.08 -1.77 7.80
N LEU A 116 -8.77 -1.93 7.60
CA LEU A 116 -8.21 -2.83 6.58
C LEU A 116 -8.57 -4.28 6.87
N ALA A 117 -8.51 -4.72 8.12
CA ALA A 117 -8.91 -6.08 8.51
C ALA A 117 -10.32 -6.43 8.02
N GLY A 118 -11.29 -5.54 8.27
CA GLY A 118 -12.66 -5.75 7.80
C GLY A 118 -12.81 -5.73 6.30
N LYS A 119 -12.18 -4.76 5.62
CA LYS A 119 -12.23 -4.67 4.14
C LYS A 119 -11.56 -5.86 3.48
N LEU A 120 -10.41 -6.28 3.98
CA LEU A 120 -9.67 -7.44 3.48
C LEU A 120 -10.46 -8.74 3.72
N GLY A 121 -11.06 -8.88 4.91
CA GLY A 121 -11.90 -10.02 5.23
C GLY A 121 -13.12 -10.11 4.30
N LEU A 122 -13.80 -9.00 4.05
CA LEU A 122 -14.92 -8.94 3.10
C LEU A 122 -14.47 -9.33 1.69
N TRP A 123 -13.39 -8.72 1.21
CA TRP A 123 -12.85 -8.98 -0.12
C TRP A 123 -12.44 -10.45 -0.29
N LEU A 124 -11.79 -11.05 0.70
CA LEU A 124 -11.42 -12.48 0.67
C LEU A 124 -12.64 -13.39 0.63
N ARG A 125 -13.66 -13.06 1.42
CA ARG A 125 -14.93 -13.80 1.39
C ARG A 125 -15.60 -13.73 0.01
N GLU A 126 -15.59 -12.59 -0.64
CA GLU A 126 -16.12 -12.41 -2.01
C GLU A 126 -15.32 -13.19 -3.06
N GLN A 127 -14.04 -13.49 -2.76
CA GLN A 127 -13.18 -14.35 -3.59
C GLN A 127 -13.37 -15.85 -3.29
N GLY A 128 -14.29 -16.21 -2.38
CA GLY A 128 -14.58 -17.60 -2.03
C GLY A 128 -13.75 -18.18 -0.89
N HIS A 129 -12.93 -17.34 -0.22
CA HIS A 129 -12.19 -17.72 0.97
C HIS A 129 -13.08 -17.72 2.22
N THR A 130 -12.60 -18.39 3.27
CA THR A 130 -13.25 -18.44 4.58
C THR A 130 -12.38 -17.72 5.63
N PRO A 131 -12.32 -16.37 5.62
CA PRO A 131 -11.48 -15.60 6.53
C PRO A 131 -12.08 -15.54 7.93
N MET A 132 -11.18 -15.42 8.93
CA MET A 132 -11.49 -15.10 10.32
C MET A 132 -10.61 -13.91 10.76
N LEU A 133 -11.21 -12.91 11.41
CA LEU A 133 -10.47 -11.81 12.04
C LEU A 133 -10.03 -12.18 13.44
N VAL A 134 -8.90 -11.65 13.90
CA VAL A 134 -8.36 -11.91 15.23
C VAL A 134 -8.06 -10.61 15.94
N ALA A 135 -8.67 -10.43 17.12
CA ALA A 135 -8.48 -9.25 17.95
C ALA A 135 -7.23 -9.40 18.83
N ALA A 136 -6.07 -9.04 18.30
CA ALA A 136 -4.79 -9.06 19.00
C ALA A 136 -4.35 -7.67 19.51
N ASP A 137 -5.10 -6.60 19.22
CA ASP A 137 -4.91 -5.29 19.84
C ASP A 137 -5.59 -5.26 21.22
N LEU A 138 -4.85 -5.69 22.24
CA LEU A 138 -5.33 -5.76 23.61
C LEU A 138 -4.94 -4.53 24.45
N GLN A 139 -4.14 -3.63 23.89
CA GLN A 139 -3.64 -2.46 24.62
C GLN A 139 -4.62 -1.29 24.59
N ARG A 140 -5.42 -1.18 23.52
CA ARG A 140 -6.36 -0.07 23.37
C ARG A 140 -7.74 -0.42 23.96
N PRO A 141 -8.31 0.46 24.79
CA PRO A 141 -9.69 0.31 25.20
C PRO A 141 -10.63 0.15 24.00
N ASN A 142 -11.55 -0.77 24.05
CA ASN A 142 -12.54 -1.03 22.99
C ASN A 142 -12.01 -1.56 21.65
N ALA A 143 -10.70 -1.83 21.48
CA ALA A 143 -10.19 -2.33 20.21
C ALA A 143 -10.85 -3.66 19.79
N VAL A 144 -11.04 -4.56 20.74
CA VAL A 144 -11.75 -5.83 20.54
C VAL A 144 -13.18 -5.59 20.04
N ASN A 145 -13.95 -4.73 20.72
CA ASN A 145 -15.32 -4.40 20.31
C ASN A 145 -15.35 -3.73 18.94
N GLN A 146 -14.39 -2.87 18.66
CA GLN A 146 -14.27 -2.21 17.36
C GLN A 146 -14.08 -3.23 16.24
N LEU A 147 -13.20 -4.21 16.42
CA LEU A 147 -12.99 -5.26 15.42
C LEU A 147 -14.23 -6.16 15.29
N GLN A 148 -14.93 -6.45 16.38
CA GLN A 148 -16.19 -7.21 16.34
C GLN A 148 -17.26 -6.49 15.52
N VAL A 149 -17.43 -5.17 15.68
CA VAL A 149 -18.35 -4.37 14.88
C VAL A 149 -17.95 -4.38 13.41
N VAL A 150 -16.67 -4.23 13.11
CA VAL A 150 -16.14 -4.25 11.75
C VAL A 150 -16.34 -5.63 11.11
N GLY A 151 -16.05 -6.70 11.83
CA GLY A 151 -16.27 -8.08 11.38
C GLY A 151 -17.74 -8.37 11.12
N GLY A 152 -18.62 -7.94 12.03
CA GLY A 152 -20.07 -8.09 11.85
C GLY A 152 -20.60 -7.39 10.59
N ARG A 153 -20.11 -6.17 10.30
CA ARG A 153 -20.46 -5.44 9.07
C ARG A 153 -19.94 -6.14 7.81
N ALA A 154 -18.74 -6.72 7.89
CA ALA A 154 -18.13 -7.47 6.80
C ALA A 154 -18.73 -8.89 6.65
N GLY A 155 -19.51 -9.38 7.63
CA GLY A 155 -20.00 -10.74 7.70
C GLY A 155 -18.86 -11.76 7.84
N VAL A 156 -17.78 -11.37 8.56
CA VAL A 156 -16.60 -12.19 8.82
C VAL A 156 -16.52 -12.46 10.33
N PRO A 157 -16.36 -13.72 10.74
CA PRO A 157 -16.27 -14.06 12.17
C PRO A 157 -15.01 -13.45 12.79
N VAL A 158 -15.12 -13.10 14.07
CA VAL A 158 -14.03 -12.53 14.86
C VAL A 158 -13.68 -13.47 16.00
N PHE A 159 -12.42 -13.87 16.07
CA PHE A 159 -11.85 -14.52 17.23
C PHE A 159 -11.34 -13.43 18.18
N ALA A 160 -11.90 -13.39 19.37
CA ALA A 160 -11.54 -12.42 20.40
C ALA A 160 -11.32 -13.15 21.73
N PRO A 161 -10.40 -12.68 22.58
CA PRO A 161 -10.34 -13.13 23.95
C PRO A 161 -11.68 -12.84 24.64
N GLU A 162 -11.99 -13.57 25.71
CA GLU A 162 -13.20 -13.32 26.49
C GLU A 162 -13.32 -11.83 26.87
N PRO A 163 -14.54 -11.28 26.82
CA PRO A 163 -14.70 -9.84 26.94
C PRO A 163 -14.25 -9.32 28.29
N GLY A 164 -13.47 -8.29 28.24
CA GLY A 164 -13.55 -7.36 29.34
C GLY A 164 -12.34 -6.77 29.90
N ASN A 165 -11.12 -6.82 29.47
CA ASN A 165 -10.17 -6.07 30.31
C ASN A 165 -8.89 -5.60 29.65
N GLY A 166 -8.68 -5.81 28.36
CA GLY A 166 -7.39 -5.47 27.77
C GLY A 166 -6.20 -6.19 28.44
N VAL A 167 -6.49 -7.23 29.20
CA VAL A 167 -5.50 -8.04 29.91
C VAL A 167 -5.42 -9.37 29.21
N GLY A 168 -4.35 -9.53 28.45
CA GLY A 168 -4.09 -10.78 27.74
C GLY A 168 -2.76 -10.71 27.01
N ASP A 169 -2.25 -11.85 26.64
CA ASP A 169 -1.07 -11.97 25.80
C ASP A 169 -1.50 -12.04 24.33
N PRO A 170 -1.19 -11.01 23.51
CA PRO A 170 -1.53 -11.01 22.07
C PRO A 170 -0.97 -12.22 21.33
N VAL A 171 0.18 -12.75 21.77
CA VAL A 171 0.81 -13.93 21.16
C VAL A 171 -0.02 -15.18 21.44
N GLN A 172 -0.55 -15.32 22.66
CA GLN A 172 -1.42 -16.44 22.99
C GLN A 172 -2.75 -16.37 22.21
N VAL A 173 -3.34 -15.18 22.10
CA VAL A 173 -4.55 -14.97 21.29
C VAL A 173 -4.31 -15.36 19.83
N ALA A 174 -3.19 -14.91 19.23
CA ALA A 174 -2.84 -15.26 17.87
C ALA A 174 -2.62 -16.77 17.70
N ARG A 175 -1.95 -17.44 18.63
CA ARG A 175 -1.76 -18.91 18.59
C ARG A 175 -3.08 -19.66 18.72
N ALA A 176 -3.91 -19.30 19.69
CA ALA A 176 -5.23 -19.91 19.89
C ALA A 176 -6.13 -19.72 18.67
N SER A 177 -6.05 -18.58 18.02
CA SER A 177 -6.83 -18.32 16.80
C SER A 177 -6.46 -19.23 15.63
N ILE A 178 -5.20 -19.63 15.51
CA ILE A 178 -4.75 -20.57 14.46
C ILE A 178 -5.35 -21.97 14.70
N GLU A 179 -5.36 -22.42 15.95
CA GLU A 179 -5.97 -23.72 16.30
C GLU A 179 -7.49 -23.68 16.11
N GLU A 180 -8.14 -22.57 16.46
CA GLU A 180 -9.56 -22.37 16.20
C GLU A 180 -9.88 -22.35 14.69
N ALA A 181 -9.04 -21.69 13.90
CA ALA A 181 -9.18 -21.66 12.44
C ALA A 181 -9.08 -23.05 11.82
N LYS A 182 -8.12 -23.87 12.26
CA LYS A 182 -7.99 -25.28 11.85
C LYS A 182 -9.24 -26.08 12.21
N ARG A 183 -9.72 -25.92 13.46
CA ARG A 183 -10.88 -26.64 13.98
C ARG A 183 -12.17 -26.31 13.22
N LYS A 184 -12.34 -25.04 12.81
CA LYS A 184 -13.53 -24.54 12.10
C LYS A 184 -13.36 -24.43 10.59
N TYR A 185 -12.23 -24.91 10.06
CA TYR A 185 -11.93 -24.90 8.62
C TYR A 185 -11.91 -23.49 8.00
N TYR A 186 -11.45 -22.47 8.76
CA TYR A 186 -11.12 -21.19 8.16
C TYR A 186 -9.79 -21.31 7.42
N ASP A 187 -9.75 -20.83 6.18
CA ASP A 187 -8.56 -20.90 5.32
C ASP A 187 -7.61 -19.71 5.50
N THR A 188 -8.12 -18.63 6.08
CA THR A 188 -7.36 -17.40 6.27
C THR A 188 -7.64 -16.79 7.65
N VAL A 189 -6.57 -16.34 8.32
CA VAL A 189 -6.61 -15.65 9.61
C VAL A 189 -6.00 -14.28 9.43
N ILE A 190 -6.74 -13.21 9.74
CA ILE A 190 -6.30 -11.82 9.68
C ILE A 190 -6.14 -11.31 11.09
N VAL A 191 -4.90 -11.07 11.51
CA VAL A 191 -4.55 -10.63 12.86
C VAL A 191 -4.46 -9.11 12.89
N ASP A 192 -5.41 -8.47 13.62
CA ASP A 192 -5.39 -7.03 13.87
C ASP A 192 -4.56 -6.76 15.13
N THR A 193 -3.44 -6.06 14.98
CA THR A 193 -2.50 -5.76 16.06
C THR A 193 -2.57 -4.30 16.52
N ALA A 194 -1.94 -3.99 17.66
CA ALA A 194 -1.80 -2.63 18.21
C ALA A 194 -0.97 -1.71 17.31
#